data_5386e1f3e69c48584bdc03d258088554
#
_entry.id   5386e1f3e69c48584bdc03d258088554
#
_cell.length_a   1.000
_cell.length_b   1.000
_cell.length_c   1.000
_cell.angle_alpha   90.00
_cell.angle_beta   90.00
_cell.angle_gamma   90.00
#
_symmetry.space_group_name_H-M   'P 1'
#
loop_
_entity.id
_entity.type
_entity.pdbx_description
1 polymer ?
#
loop_
_entity_poly.entity_id
_entity_poly.type
_entity_poly.pdbx_seq_one_letter_code
_entity_poly.pdbx_strand_id
1 'polypeptide(L)'
;MENIQDTIQIKKGTKIVAKCVDLNHEGQGVCKIDGIKESEEVTNFPIFVNNMIPDEKGQLEISKLSKSYGYANVIKIFNDTKSLSRVRPLCPNYEKCGGCNIMHMDYKYQLEFKTKMVKDTLRKIGNIDNVDVLPTFGRKSFQITNALCY
;
A
#
# COMPACT_ATOMS: atom_id res chain seq x y z
N MET A 1 17.05 -32.10 -1.20
CA MET A 1 15.95 -31.45 -1.96
C MET A 1 16.22 -29.96 -1.97
N GLU A 2 16.73 -29.48 -3.05
CA GLU A 2 17.06 -28.08 -3.20
C GLU A 2 15.80 -27.31 -3.47
N ASN A 3 15.43 -26.39 -2.55
CA ASN A 3 14.48 -25.34 -2.85
C ASN A 3 15.16 -24.42 -3.86
N ILE A 4 14.89 -24.65 -5.13
CA ILE A 4 15.11 -23.64 -6.15
C ILE A 4 14.09 -22.54 -5.85
N GLN A 5 14.47 -21.58 -5.01
CA GLN A 5 13.79 -20.30 -4.99
C GLN A 5 14.04 -19.72 -6.38
N ASP A 6 13.01 -19.77 -7.22
CA ASP A 6 13.02 -19.07 -8.50
C ASP A 6 13.34 -17.61 -8.20
N THR A 7 14.58 -17.23 -8.47
CA THR A 7 15.05 -15.87 -8.22
C THR A 7 14.26 -14.91 -9.09
N ILE A 8 13.44 -14.08 -8.47
CA ILE A 8 12.53 -13.17 -9.16
C ILE A 8 13.34 -12.14 -9.93
N GLN A 9 13.14 -12.07 -11.25
CA GLN A 9 13.70 -11.01 -12.06
C GLN A 9 12.84 -9.76 -11.95
N ILE A 10 13.38 -8.73 -11.30
CA ILE A 10 12.66 -7.47 -11.05
C ILE A 10 12.77 -6.59 -12.30
N LYS A 11 11.78 -6.72 -13.17
CA LYS A 11 11.65 -5.96 -14.45
C LYS A 11 10.24 -5.41 -14.59
N LYS A 12 10.08 -4.37 -15.41
CA LYS A 12 8.76 -3.91 -15.84
C LYS A 12 7.99 -5.04 -16.54
N GLY A 13 6.74 -5.25 -16.16
CA GLY A 13 5.87 -6.31 -16.69
C GLY A 13 6.03 -7.66 -15.99
N THR A 14 6.98 -7.83 -15.08
CA THR A 14 7.11 -9.06 -14.30
C THR A 14 5.95 -9.22 -13.34
N LYS A 15 5.37 -10.42 -13.32
CA LYS A 15 4.33 -10.79 -12.35
C LYS A 15 4.99 -11.39 -11.11
N ILE A 16 4.63 -10.87 -9.97
CA ILE A 16 5.15 -11.29 -8.67
C ILE A 16 4.01 -11.59 -7.71
N VAL A 17 4.29 -12.39 -6.71
CA VAL A 17 3.41 -12.58 -5.55
C VAL A 17 4.05 -11.92 -4.36
N ALA A 18 3.36 -10.96 -3.75
CA ALA A 18 3.89 -10.24 -2.61
C ALA A 18 2.82 -9.96 -1.56
N LYS A 19 3.28 -9.76 -0.32
CA LYS A 19 2.46 -9.35 0.82
C LYS A 19 2.66 -7.86 1.08
N CYS A 20 1.56 -7.15 1.30
CA CYS A 20 1.59 -5.78 1.78
C CYS A 20 1.98 -5.75 3.25
N VAL A 21 2.99 -4.98 3.60
CA VAL A 21 3.50 -4.89 4.97
C VAL A 21 3.17 -3.57 5.67
N ASP A 22 2.94 -2.51 4.90
CA ASP A 22 2.61 -1.19 5.44
C ASP A 22 1.88 -0.34 4.38
N LEU A 23 1.52 0.89 4.74
CA LEU A 23 1.02 1.92 3.86
C LEU A 23 1.97 3.11 3.85
N ASN A 24 2.18 3.71 2.67
CA ASN A 24 2.88 4.98 2.59
C ASN A 24 1.93 6.16 2.86
N HIS A 25 2.47 7.37 2.86
CA HIS A 25 1.69 8.59 3.12
C HIS A 25 0.59 8.90 2.09
N GLU A 26 0.66 8.29 0.91
CA GLU A 26 -0.36 8.41 -0.14
C GLU A 26 -1.45 7.32 -0.04
N GLY A 27 -1.36 6.43 0.94
CA GLY A 27 -2.29 5.31 1.11
C GLY A 27 -2.02 4.13 0.19
N GLN A 28 -0.88 4.09 -0.48
CA GLN A 28 -0.45 2.95 -1.28
C GLN A 28 0.11 1.86 -0.37
N GLY A 29 -0.20 0.61 -0.67
CA GLY A 29 0.43 -0.53 0.00
C GLY A 29 1.93 -0.60 -0.30
N VAL A 30 2.71 -0.91 0.71
CA VAL A 30 4.15 -1.15 0.60
C VAL A 30 4.39 -2.65 0.67
N CYS A 31 4.87 -3.21 -0.43
CA CYS A 31 5.35 -4.60 -0.50
C CYS A 31 6.88 -4.59 -0.55
N LYS A 32 7.50 -5.57 0.07
CA LYS A 32 8.95 -5.76 -0.01
C LYS A 32 9.24 -7.08 -0.71
N ILE A 33 10.11 -7.03 -1.70
CA ILE A 33 10.47 -8.20 -2.50
C ILE A 33 11.98 -8.37 -2.56
N ASP A 34 12.40 -9.62 -2.69
CA ASP A 34 13.78 -10.00 -2.96
C ASP A 34 13.89 -10.50 -4.39
N GLY A 35 14.99 -10.24 -5.05
CA GLY A 35 15.19 -10.66 -6.42
C GLY A 35 16.43 -10.09 -7.07
N ILE A 36 16.52 -10.23 -8.39
CA ILE A 36 17.60 -9.68 -9.21
C ILE A 36 17.08 -8.51 -10.02
N LYS A 37 17.72 -7.36 -9.88
CA LYS A 37 17.47 -6.16 -10.66
C LYS A 37 18.76 -5.74 -11.38
N GLU A 38 18.70 -5.61 -12.71
CA GLU A 38 19.83 -5.17 -13.52
C GLU A 38 21.14 -5.96 -13.23
N SER A 39 21.01 -7.29 -12.98
CA SER A 39 22.11 -8.21 -12.62
C SER A 39 22.63 -8.08 -11.17
N GLU A 40 22.05 -7.25 -10.35
CA GLU A 40 22.36 -7.13 -8.92
C GLU A 40 21.26 -7.77 -8.07
N GLU A 41 21.67 -8.51 -7.04
CA GLU A 41 20.76 -9.05 -6.05
C GLU A 41 20.29 -7.93 -5.12
N VAL A 42 18.97 -7.80 -4.98
CA VAL A 42 18.36 -6.82 -4.09
C VAL A 42 17.45 -7.51 -3.08
N THR A 43 17.51 -7.06 -1.84
CA THR A 43 16.67 -7.55 -0.75
C THR A 43 15.80 -6.43 -0.20
N ASN A 44 14.59 -6.80 0.26
CA ASN A 44 13.63 -5.83 0.79
C ASN A 44 13.34 -4.66 -0.15
N PHE A 45 13.40 -4.89 -1.47
CA PHE A 45 13.13 -3.84 -2.44
C PHE A 45 11.67 -3.38 -2.35
N PRO A 46 11.42 -2.09 -2.07
CA PRO A 46 10.06 -1.60 -1.86
C PRO A 46 9.32 -1.44 -3.18
N ILE A 47 8.13 -2.01 -3.23
CA ILE A 47 7.16 -1.85 -4.32
C ILE A 47 5.91 -1.19 -3.75
N PHE A 48 5.49 -0.09 -4.36
CA PHE A 48 4.26 0.62 -4.00
C PHE A 48 3.10 0.16 -4.88
N VAL A 49 1.99 -0.16 -4.23
CA VAL A 49 0.83 -0.79 -4.88
C VAL A 49 -0.45 -0.07 -4.49
N ASN A 50 -1.17 0.45 -5.45
CA ASN A 50 -2.48 1.04 -5.20
C ASN A 50 -3.50 -0.05 -4.81
N ASN A 51 -4.49 0.31 -4.00
CA ASN A 51 -5.60 -0.55 -3.62
C ASN A 51 -5.21 -1.82 -2.84
N MET A 52 -4.14 -1.78 -2.08
CA MET A 52 -3.70 -2.89 -1.25
C MET A 52 -3.62 -2.47 0.21
N ILE A 53 -4.09 -3.31 1.11
CA ILE A 53 -4.13 -3.07 2.56
C ILE A 53 -3.08 -3.95 3.23
N PRO A 54 -2.42 -3.50 4.33
CA PRO A 54 -1.49 -4.33 5.07
C PRO A 54 -2.07 -5.72 5.42
N ASP A 55 -1.21 -6.72 5.39
CA ASP A 55 -1.48 -8.14 5.54
C ASP A 55 -2.12 -8.84 4.34
N GLU A 56 -2.65 -8.12 3.38
CA GLU A 56 -3.10 -8.72 2.13
C GLU A 56 -1.93 -9.24 1.29
N LYS A 57 -2.17 -10.37 0.64
CA LYS A 57 -1.25 -10.99 -0.32
C LYS A 57 -1.92 -11.10 -1.67
N GLY A 58 -1.17 -10.82 -2.71
CA GLY A 58 -1.74 -10.85 -4.06
C GLY A 58 -0.71 -11.03 -5.15
N GLN A 59 -1.22 -11.25 -6.34
CA GLN A 59 -0.45 -11.25 -7.56
C GLN A 59 -0.41 -9.82 -8.11
N LEU A 60 0.79 -9.34 -8.37
CA LEU A 60 1.08 -7.97 -8.80
C LEU A 60 1.85 -8.00 -10.12
N GLU A 61 1.68 -6.96 -10.92
CA GLU A 61 2.49 -6.73 -12.12
C GLU A 61 3.28 -5.44 -11.97
N ILE A 62 4.60 -5.52 -12.11
CA ILE A 62 5.49 -4.36 -11.99
C ILE A 62 5.25 -3.41 -13.16
N SER A 63 4.80 -2.20 -12.86
CA SER A 63 4.46 -1.19 -13.87
C SER A 63 5.61 -0.22 -14.13
N LYS A 64 6.36 0.13 -13.08
CA LYS A 64 7.47 1.08 -13.17
C LYS A 64 8.57 0.73 -12.15
N LEU A 65 9.80 0.94 -12.54
CA LEU A 65 10.96 0.75 -11.66
C LEU A 65 11.79 2.02 -11.61
N SER A 66 12.26 2.34 -10.42
CA SER A 66 13.29 3.34 -10.14
C SER A 66 14.52 2.65 -9.53
N LYS A 67 15.56 3.41 -9.24
CA LYS A 67 16.79 2.86 -8.66
C LYS A 67 16.56 2.15 -7.32
N SER A 68 15.76 2.75 -6.45
CA SER A 68 15.56 2.31 -5.05
C SER A 68 14.14 1.85 -4.71
N TYR A 69 13.20 1.91 -5.64
CA TYR A 69 11.81 1.48 -5.44
C TYR A 69 11.12 1.18 -6.77
N GLY A 70 9.94 0.60 -6.71
CA GLY A 70 9.10 0.38 -7.88
C GLY A 70 7.61 0.58 -7.58
N TYR A 71 6.82 0.53 -8.64
CA TYR A 71 5.35 0.52 -8.60
C TYR A 71 4.81 -0.74 -9.25
N ALA A 72 3.73 -1.26 -8.71
CA ALA A 72 3.03 -2.38 -9.32
C ALA A 72 1.51 -2.19 -9.27
N ASN A 73 0.83 -2.86 -10.17
CA ASN A 73 -0.62 -2.93 -10.21
C ASN A 73 -1.09 -4.27 -9.66
N VAL A 74 -2.20 -4.26 -8.94
CA VAL A 74 -2.83 -5.49 -8.46
C VAL A 74 -3.49 -6.21 -9.63
N ILE A 75 -3.11 -7.47 -9.85
CA ILE A 75 -3.84 -8.39 -10.74
C ILE A 75 -4.95 -9.06 -9.95
N LYS A 76 -4.61 -9.59 -8.77
CA LYS A 76 -5.55 -10.32 -7.91
C LYS A 76 -5.08 -10.29 -6.46
N ILE A 77 -5.99 -10.01 -5.53
CA ILE A 77 -5.77 -10.21 -4.09
C ILE A 77 -6.32 -11.58 -3.72
N PHE A 78 -5.56 -12.36 -2.95
CA PHE A 78 -5.97 -13.69 -2.52
C PHE A 78 -7.04 -13.59 -1.44
N ASN A 79 -8.15 -14.32 -1.61
CA ASN A 79 -9.34 -14.22 -0.76
C ASN A 79 -9.07 -14.57 0.71
N ASP A 80 -8.18 -15.51 0.96
CA ASP A 80 -7.77 -15.95 2.29
C ASP A 80 -6.95 -14.92 3.06
N THR A 81 -6.43 -13.92 2.37
CA THR A 81 -5.61 -12.83 2.95
C THR A 81 -6.30 -11.48 2.92
N LYS A 82 -7.50 -11.37 2.38
CA LYS A 82 -8.24 -10.10 2.33
C LYS A 82 -8.43 -9.53 3.73
N SER A 83 -8.07 -8.24 3.87
CA SER A 83 -8.28 -7.50 5.11
C SER A 83 -9.78 -7.40 5.44
N LEU A 84 -10.11 -7.55 6.74
CA LEU A 84 -11.46 -7.27 7.24
C LEU A 84 -11.86 -5.79 7.07
N SER A 85 -10.88 -4.92 6.94
CA SER A 85 -11.10 -3.48 6.69
C SER A 85 -11.27 -3.14 5.21
N ARG A 86 -11.25 -4.14 4.32
CA ARG A 86 -11.52 -3.93 2.90
C ARG A 86 -13.01 -3.81 2.65
N VAL A 87 -13.40 -2.71 2.04
CA VAL A 87 -14.77 -2.44 1.61
C VAL A 87 -14.83 -2.16 0.12
N ARG A 88 -16.00 -2.35 -0.46
CA ARG A 88 -16.25 -1.92 -1.84
C ARG A 88 -16.32 -0.40 -1.87
N PRO A 89 -15.52 0.28 -2.70
CA PRO A 89 -15.63 1.72 -2.87
C PRO A 89 -17.04 2.15 -3.27
N LEU A 90 -17.55 3.17 -2.61
CA LEU A 90 -18.91 3.68 -2.88
C LEU A 90 -18.98 4.43 -4.22
N CYS A 91 -17.87 5.04 -4.65
CA CYS A 91 -17.80 5.75 -5.92
C CYS A 91 -17.58 4.77 -7.08
N PRO A 92 -18.46 4.73 -8.09
CA PRO A 92 -18.29 3.83 -9.23
C PRO A 92 -17.09 4.19 -10.11
N ASN A 93 -16.57 5.40 -9.99
CA ASN A 93 -15.41 5.88 -10.74
C ASN A 93 -14.10 5.77 -9.98
N TYR A 94 -14.09 5.17 -8.79
CA TYR A 94 -12.92 5.12 -7.91
C TYR A 94 -11.65 4.61 -8.62
N GLU A 95 -11.76 3.53 -9.36
CA GLU A 95 -10.61 2.92 -10.04
C GLU A 95 -10.11 3.73 -11.26
N LYS A 96 -10.95 4.58 -11.82
CA LYS A 96 -10.65 5.34 -13.05
C LYS A 96 -10.30 6.80 -12.79
N CYS A 97 -10.89 7.39 -11.77
CA CYS A 97 -10.82 8.82 -11.50
C CYS A 97 -9.46 9.24 -10.91
N GLY A 98 -8.86 8.41 -10.04
CA GLY A 98 -7.61 8.75 -9.35
C GLY A 98 -7.71 9.86 -8.29
N GLY A 99 -8.91 10.39 -8.02
CA GLY A 99 -9.13 11.45 -7.05
C GLY A 99 -9.18 10.99 -5.59
N CYS A 100 -9.36 9.69 -5.34
CA CYS A 100 -9.46 9.09 -4.01
C CYS A 100 -8.50 7.91 -3.89
N ASN A 101 -7.69 7.88 -2.84
CA ASN A 101 -6.63 6.88 -2.70
C ASN A 101 -6.96 5.74 -1.74
N ILE A 102 -7.87 5.95 -0.78
CA ILE A 102 -8.12 5.02 0.33
C ILE A 102 -9.59 4.63 0.50
N MET A 103 -10.43 4.83 -0.52
CA MET A 103 -11.85 4.50 -0.45
C MET A 103 -12.13 2.98 -0.39
N HIS A 104 -11.14 2.14 -0.67
CA HIS A 104 -11.19 0.69 -0.52
C HIS A 104 -11.03 0.21 0.93
N MET A 105 -10.72 1.13 1.85
CA MET A 105 -10.61 0.88 3.29
C MET A 105 -11.87 1.36 4.00
N ASP A 106 -12.34 0.62 5.02
CA ASP A 106 -13.43 1.12 5.86
C ASP A 106 -13.02 2.42 6.56
N TYR A 107 -14.01 3.23 6.92
CA TYR A 107 -13.75 4.57 7.44
C TYR A 107 -13.01 4.57 8.78
N LYS A 108 -13.26 3.60 9.64
CA LYS A 108 -12.55 3.45 10.90
C LYS A 108 -11.07 3.20 10.65
N TYR A 109 -10.74 2.30 9.74
CA TYR A 109 -9.36 2.02 9.35
C TYR A 109 -8.68 3.25 8.71
N GLN A 110 -9.39 4.03 7.90
CA GLN A 110 -8.87 5.29 7.36
C GLN A 110 -8.46 6.28 8.46
N LEU A 111 -9.25 6.38 9.54
CA LEU A 111 -8.93 7.26 10.68
C LEU A 111 -7.70 6.75 11.45
N GLU A 112 -7.62 5.44 11.68
CA GLU A 112 -6.45 4.79 12.31
C GLU A 112 -5.19 5.01 11.48
N PHE A 113 -5.27 4.82 10.17
CA PHE A 113 -4.19 5.09 9.23
C PHE A 113 -3.70 6.54 9.31
N LYS A 114 -4.60 7.51 9.31
CA LYS A 114 -4.25 8.94 9.44
C LYS A 114 -3.55 9.25 10.76
N THR A 115 -4.03 8.69 11.85
CA THR A 115 -3.38 8.83 13.17
C THR A 115 -1.98 8.23 13.17
N LYS A 116 -1.82 7.01 12.63
CA LYS A 116 -0.53 6.36 12.49
C LYS A 116 0.44 7.18 11.63
N MET A 117 -0.04 7.71 10.52
CA MET A 117 0.78 8.53 9.61
C MET A 117 1.35 9.76 10.32
N VAL A 118 0.56 10.45 11.13
CA VAL A 118 1.04 11.61 11.91
C VAL A 118 2.09 11.17 12.93
N LYS A 119 1.84 10.10 13.68
CA LYS A 119 2.82 9.55 14.64
C LYS A 119 4.14 9.19 13.97
N ASP A 120 4.07 8.47 12.87
CA ASP A 120 5.26 8.04 12.13
C ASP A 120 6.05 9.22 11.55
N THR A 121 5.35 10.25 11.08
CA THR A 121 5.98 11.48 10.56
C THR A 121 6.70 12.25 11.66
N LEU A 122 6.05 12.44 12.80
CA LEU A 122 6.65 13.12 13.96
C LEU A 122 7.92 12.39 14.42
N ARG A 123 7.85 11.06 14.55
CA ARG A 123 8.97 10.25 15.01
C ARG A 123 10.10 10.17 13.97
N LYS A 124 9.80 9.82 12.72
CA LYS A 124 10.82 9.52 11.70
C LYS A 124 11.43 10.76 11.04
N ILE A 125 10.64 11.82 10.88
CA ILE A 125 11.07 13.04 10.21
C ILE A 125 11.35 14.14 11.23
N GLY A 126 10.46 14.31 12.20
CA GLY A 126 10.61 15.34 13.25
C GLY A 126 11.54 14.96 14.39
N ASN A 127 11.90 13.68 14.54
CA ASN A 127 12.61 13.14 15.73
C ASN A 127 11.91 13.49 17.05
N ILE A 128 10.58 13.49 17.02
CA ILE A 128 9.73 13.86 18.15
C ILE A 128 9.03 12.60 18.65
N ASP A 129 9.49 12.05 19.76
CA ASP A 129 8.92 10.83 20.36
C ASP A 129 7.98 11.10 21.54
N ASN A 130 8.03 12.30 22.14
CA ASN A 130 7.39 12.63 23.42
C ASN A 130 6.03 13.34 23.25
N VAL A 131 5.35 13.14 22.13
CA VAL A 131 4.05 13.78 21.85
C VAL A 131 2.95 12.74 21.75
N ASP A 132 1.91 12.92 22.53
CA ASP A 132 0.68 12.14 22.42
C ASP A 132 -0.13 12.60 21.21
N VAL A 133 -0.19 11.77 20.19
CA VAL A 133 -1.05 11.99 19.04
C VAL A 133 -2.43 11.42 19.32
N LEU A 134 -3.41 12.30 19.48
CA LEU A 134 -4.80 11.90 19.70
C LEU A 134 -5.38 11.18 18.45
N PRO A 135 -6.38 10.31 18.65
CA PRO A 135 -7.08 9.68 17.54
C PRO A 135 -7.67 10.71 16.58
N THR A 136 -7.59 10.43 15.28
CA THR A 136 -8.17 11.30 14.26
C THR A 136 -9.70 11.34 14.42
N PHE A 137 -10.25 12.54 14.48
CA PHE A 137 -11.69 12.71 14.52
C PHE A 137 -12.33 12.38 13.18
N GLY A 138 -13.33 11.51 13.22
CA GLY A 138 -14.15 11.17 12.08
C GLY A 138 -15.48 11.92 12.08
N ARG A 139 -15.97 12.21 10.88
CA ARG A 139 -17.31 12.72 10.67
C ARG A 139 -18.04 11.77 9.71
N LYS A 140 -19.38 11.77 9.71
CA LYS A 140 -20.15 10.94 8.79
C LYS A 140 -19.74 11.19 7.33
N SER A 141 -19.43 10.15 6.73
CA SER A 141 -18.58 9.80 5.67
C SER A 141 -18.81 10.43 4.29
N PHE A 142 -19.52 9.83 3.45
CA PHE A 142 -19.36 9.88 2.00
C PHE A 142 -19.55 11.25 1.33
N GLN A 143 -20.46 12.08 1.80
CA GLN A 143 -20.78 13.37 1.15
C GLN A 143 -19.78 14.50 1.47
N ILE A 144 -19.00 14.34 2.53
CA ILE A 144 -18.01 15.34 2.95
C ILE A 144 -16.64 15.03 2.34
N THR A 145 -16.33 13.77 2.13
CA THR A 145 -15.09 13.34 1.49
C THR A 145 -15.03 13.70 0.01
N ASN A 146 -16.16 13.81 -0.67
CA ASN A 146 -16.17 14.25 -2.07
C ASN A 146 -15.72 15.72 -2.27
N ALA A 147 -15.76 16.54 -1.24
CA ALA A 147 -15.25 17.90 -1.29
C ALA A 147 -13.77 18.02 -0.90
N LEU A 148 -13.16 16.95 -0.40
CA LEU A 148 -11.79 16.89 0.12
C LEU A 148 -10.93 15.81 -0.53
N CYS A 149 -11.36 15.29 -1.66
CA CYS A 149 -10.55 14.41 -2.50
C CYS A 149 -9.53 15.25 -3.29
N TYR A 150 -8.55 15.80 -2.58
CA TYR A 150 -7.36 16.40 -3.17
C TYR A 150 -6.14 15.62 -2.75
#